data_4529e9b684afc96fe0f5e50fa556dc85
#
_entry.id   4529e9b684afc96fe0f5e50fa556dc85
#
_cell.length_a   1.000
_cell.length_b   1.000
_cell.length_c   1.000
_cell.angle_alpha   90.00
_cell.angle_beta   90.00
_cell.angle_gamma   90.00
#
_symmetry.space_group_name_H-M   'P 1'
#
loop_
_entity.id
_entity.type
_entity.pdbx_description
1 polymer ?
#
loop_
_entity_poly.entity_id
_entity_poly.type
_entity_poly.pdbx_seq_one_letter_code
_entity_poly.pdbx_strand_id
1 'polypeptide(L)'
;MEEKLFALDIGTRSIVGIILEKTEDNYCVIDITSIEHSERAMLDGQIHDVLAVSKIITEIKKQLEEKHGPLKKVSVAAAGRALRTERALVSVDIQGKPMINKEDILHLELSAVQQAQALVAEKYESDNSFDYYCVGYSILYYRLDGVEIGSLIDQNGKEASVEI
;
A
#
# COMPACT_ATOMS: atom_id res chain seq x y z
N MET A 1 -14.61 20.01 -5.71
CA MET A 1 -13.35 20.04 -4.93
C MET A 1 -12.32 19.31 -5.75
N GLU A 2 -11.26 20.00 -6.11
CA GLU A 2 -10.15 19.39 -6.83
C GLU A 2 -9.51 18.31 -5.96
N GLU A 3 -9.30 17.16 -6.54
CA GLU A 3 -8.75 16.01 -5.81
C GLU A 3 -7.24 16.20 -5.64
N LYS A 4 -6.80 16.44 -4.41
CA LYS A 4 -5.38 16.53 -4.08
C LYS A 4 -4.84 15.14 -3.73
N LEU A 5 -3.67 14.83 -4.27
CA LEU A 5 -2.92 13.63 -3.95
C LEU A 5 -1.66 14.01 -3.18
N PHE A 6 -1.41 13.29 -2.09
CA PHE A 6 -0.15 13.37 -1.37
C PHE A 6 0.72 12.20 -1.76
N ALA A 7 1.93 12.48 -2.22
CA ALA A 7 2.95 11.49 -2.54
C ALA A 7 4.18 11.67 -1.65
N LEU A 8 4.83 10.56 -1.29
CA LEU A 8 6.01 10.52 -0.45
C LEU A 8 7.07 9.64 -1.11
N ASP A 9 8.24 10.21 -1.36
CA ASP A 9 9.42 9.45 -1.81
C ASP A 9 10.40 9.32 -0.65
N ILE A 10 10.59 8.08 -0.17
CA ILE A 10 11.54 7.76 0.89
C ILE A 10 12.84 7.32 0.22
N GLY A 11 13.66 8.30 -0.15
CA GLY A 11 14.94 8.09 -0.81
C GLY A 11 16.08 7.79 0.17
N THR A 12 17.23 7.42 -0.37
CA THR A 12 18.43 7.09 0.44
C THR A 12 19.02 8.32 1.16
N ARG A 13 18.93 9.50 0.55
CA ARG A 13 19.50 10.74 1.08
C ARG A 13 18.48 11.62 1.80
N SER A 14 17.26 11.66 1.28
CA SER A 14 16.20 12.55 1.75
C SER A 14 14.85 11.91 1.58
N ILE A 15 13.86 12.43 2.29
CA ILE A 15 12.44 12.15 2.06
C ILE A 15 11.83 13.37 1.40
N VAL A 16 11.05 13.14 0.35
CA VAL A 16 10.36 14.19 -0.39
C VAL A 16 8.87 13.98 -0.30
N GLY A 17 8.15 14.99 0.19
CA GLY A 17 6.68 15.05 0.17
C GLY A 17 6.21 15.97 -0.94
N ILE A 18 5.24 15.51 -1.73
CA ILE A 18 4.72 16.24 -2.89
C ILE A 18 3.20 16.30 -2.80
N ILE A 19 2.64 17.48 -3.00
CA ILE A 19 1.20 17.63 -3.22
C ILE A 19 0.95 17.84 -4.70
N LEU A 20 0.10 16.98 -5.24
CA LEU A 20 -0.37 17.01 -6.62
C LEU A 20 -1.84 17.41 -6.67
N GLU A 21 -2.21 18.19 -7.65
CA GLU A 21 -3.60 18.51 -7.98
C GLU A 21 -3.96 17.88 -9.30
N LYS A 22 -5.10 17.19 -9.35
CA LYS A 22 -5.58 16.54 -10.56
C LYS A 22 -6.27 17.58 -11.44
N THR A 23 -5.79 17.73 -12.66
CA THR A 23 -6.45 18.45 -13.75
C THR A 23 -7.18 17.47 -14.66
N GLU A 24 -7.91 17.94 -15.68
CA GLU A 24 -8.67 17.07 -16.59
C GLU A 24 -7.81 15.96 -17.20
N ASP A 25 -6.58 16.29 -17.65
CA ASP A 25 -5.71 15.35 -18.38
C ASP A 25 -4.40 15.02 -17.65
N ASN A 26 -4.04 15.73 -16.57
CA ASN A 26 -2.73 15.64 -15.96
C ASN A 26 -2.77 15.85 -14.44
N TYR A 27 -1.59 15.74 -13.83
CA TYR A 27 -1.34 16.13 -12.44
C TYR A 27 -0.34 17.29 -12.43
N CYS A 28 -0.66 18.33 -11.67
CA CYS A 28 0.23 19.46 -11.44
C CYS A 28 0.81 19.39 -10.03
N VAL A 29 2.11 19.58 -9.90
CA VAL A 29 2.76 19.71 -8.59
C VAL A 29 2.45 21.12 -8.06
N ILE A 30 1.80 21.19 -6.88
CA ILE A 30 1.42 22.45 -6.25
C ILE A 30 2.26 22.79 -5.02
N ASP A 31 2.87 21.80 -4.37
CA ASP A 31 3.82 22.01 -3.28
C ASP A 31 4.82 20.84 -3.17
N ILE A 32 6.03 21.14 -2.71
CA ILE A 32 7.09 20.16 -2.44
C ILE A 32 7.80 20.53 -1.14
N THR A 33 8.01 19.54 -0.29
CA THR A 33 8.84 19.63 0.91
C THR A 33 9.87 18.50 0.90
N SER A 34 11.12 18.80 1.15
CA SER A 34 12.19 17.81 1.22
C SER A 34 13.00 17.98 2.50
N ILE A 35 13.27 16.87 3.19
CA ILE A 35 14.12 16.86 4.40
C ILE A 35 15.17 15.76 4.21
N GLU A 36 16.43 16.14 4.38
CA GLU A 36 17.56 15.19 4.34
C GLU A 36 17.57 14.35 5.63
N HIS A 37 18.00 13.09 5.50
CA HIS A 37 18.18 12.22 6.66
C HIS A 37 19.27 12.77 7.57
N SER A 38 19.01 12.76 8.88
CA SER A 38 20.08 12.79 9.86
C SER A 38 20.92 11.51 9.73
N GLU A 39 22.16 11.54 10.22
CA GLU A 39 23.13 10.46 10.05
C GLU A 39 22.56 9.05 10.18
N ARG A 40 22.77 8.20 9.17
CA ARG A 40 22.51 6.76 9.13
C ARG A 40 21.05 6.29 9.26
N ALA A 41 20.06 7.14 9.02
CA ALA A 41 18.67 6.69 8.95
C ALA A 41 18.43 5.69 7.80
N MET A 42 19.21 5.84 6.73
CA MET A 42 19.24 4.92 5.58
C MET A 42 20.64 4.34 5.41
N LEU A 43 20.74 3.05 5.14
CA LEU A 43 21.98 2.35 4.86
C LEU A 43 21.81 1.49 3.60
N ASP A 44 22.69 1.64 2.62
CA ASP A 44 22.68 0.87 1.36
C ASP A 44 21.32 0.83 0.63
N GLY A 45 20.54 1.91 0.74
CA GLY A 45 19.22 2.01 0.13
C GLY A 45 18.13 1.28 0.91
N GLN A 46 18.35 0.99 2.19
CA GLN A 46 17.37 0.40 3.10
C GLN A 46 17.14 1.28 4.32
N ILE A 47 15.94 1.24 4.88
CA ILE A 47 15.62 1.90 6.14
C ILE A 47 16.36 1.17 7.26
N HIS A 48 17.31 1.86 7.89
CA HIS A 48 18.10 1.33 9.01
C HIS A 48 17.54 1.81 10.36
N ASP A 49 17.15 3.08 10.44
CA ASP A 49 16.51 3.65 11.63
C ASP A 49 15.07 4.08 11.31
N VAL A 50 14.13 3.20 11.63
CA VAL A 50 12.69 3.43 11.39
C VAL A 50 12.18 4.66 12.16
N LEU A 51 12.69 4.90 13.39
CA LEU A 51 12.24 6.02 14.20
C LEU A 51 12.73 7.36 13.62
N ALA A 52 13.96 7.42 13.13
CA ALA A 52 14.49 8.60 12.47
C ALA A 52 13.70 8.91 11.19
N VAL A 53 13.44 7.92 10.36
CA VAL A 53 12.63 8.05 9.12
C VAL A 53 11.21 8.49 9.47
N SER A 54 10.56 7.89 10.47
CA SER A 54 9.21 8.24 10.91
C SER A 54 9.09 9.70 11.37
N LYS A 55 10.09 10.22 12.09
CA LYS A 55 10.13 11.64 12.52
C LYS A 55 10.15 12.57 11.30
N ILE A 56 10.96 12.28 10.31
CA ILE A 56 11.06 13.08 9.08
C ILE A 56 9.73 13.06 8.33
N ILE A 57 9.12 11.89 8.18
CA ILE A 57 7.79 11.75 7.54
C ILE A 57 6.75 12.58 8.27
N THR A 58 6.74 12.53 9.61
CA THR A 58 5.81 13.30 10.44
C THR A 58 6.00 14.80 10.25
N GLU A 59 7.23 15.27 10.18
CA GLU A 59 7.55 16.66 9.96
C GLU A 59 7.11 17.14 8.56
N ILE A 60 7.40 16.37 7.51
CA ILE A 60 6.95 16.67 6.15
C ILE A 60 5.43 16.73 6.08
N LYS A 61 4.76 15.72 6.65
CA LYS A 61 3.29 15.69 6.70
C LYS A 61 2.74 16.93 7.39
N LYS A 62 3.28 17.32 8.55
CA LYS A 62 2.84 18.50 9.30
C LYS A 62 2.99 19.78 8.48
N GLN A 63 4.16 20.00 7.86
CA GLN A 63 4.42 21.18 7.04
C GLN A 63 3.45 21.31 5.85
N LEU A 64 3.12 20.16 5.21
CA LEU A 64 2.19 20.15 4.10
C LEU A 64 0.73 20.29 4.57
N GLU A 65 0.35 19.69 5.70
CA GLU A 65 -1.00 19.83 6.28
C GLU A 65 -1.30 21.27 6.75
N GLU A 66 -0.31 22.00 7.22
CA GLU A 66 -0.47 23.41 7.59
C GLU A 66 -0.92 24.29 6.42
N LYS A 67 -0.53 23.94 5.20
CA LYS A 67 -0.87 24.68 3.98
C LYS A 67 -2.08 24.10 3.23
N HIS A 68 -2.22 22.78 3.22
CA HIS A 68 -3.16 22.09 2.34
C HIS A 68 -4.31 21.38 3.06
N GLY A 69 -4.33 21.45 4.40
CA GLY A 69 -5.31 20.74 5.24
C GLY A 69 -4.99 19.26 5.43
N PRO A 70 -5.87 18.49 6.08
CA PRO A 70 -5.58 17.13 6.51
C PRO A 70 -5.31 16.17 5.32
N LEU A 71 -4.18 15.47 5.36
CA LEU A 71 -3.74 14.49 4.36
C LEU A 71 -4.06 13.08 4.88
N LYS A 72 -5.17 12.50 4.40
CA LYS A 72 -5.69 11.21 4.87
C LYS A 72 -5.14 9.99 4.12
N LYS A 73 -4.63 10.20 2.92
CA LYS A 73 -4.09 9.15 2.04
C LYS A 73 -2.74 9.61 1.51
N VAL A 74 -1.84 8.66 1.27
CA VAL A 74 -0.52 8.91 0.72
C VAL A 74 -0.15 7.80 -0.27
N SER A 75 0.45 8.20 -1.39
CA SER A 75 1.13 7.29 -2.31
C SER A 75 2.61 7.28 -1.95
N VAL A 76 3.19 6.11 -1.67
CA VAL A 76 4.57 5.99 -1.19
C VAL A 76 5.44 5.31 -2.23
N ALA A 77 6.57 5.93 -2.55
CA ALA A 77 7.72 5.29 -3.13
C ALA A 77 8.80 5.17 -2.05
N ALA A 78 9.41 4.00 -1.91
CA ALA A 78 10.46 3.79 -0.91
C ALA A 78 11.68 3.13 -1.56
N ALA A 79 12.85 3.65 -1.25
CA ALA A 79 14.10 2.96 -1.56
C ALA A 79 14.16 1.66 -0.75
N GLY A 80 14.44 0.55 -1.44
CA GLY A 80 14.53 -0.73 -0.74
C GLY A 80 14.96 -1.85 -1.68
N ARG A 81 16.22 -2.27 -1.59
CA ARG A 81 16.73 -3.42 -2.37
C ARG A 81 16.10 -4.74 -1.95
N ALA A 82 15.63 -4.81 -0.72
CA ALA A 82 14.99 -5.98 -0.15
C ALA A 82 13.45 -6.00 -0.31
N LEU A 83 12.84 -4.93 -0.86
CA LEU A 83 11.42 -4.95 -1.14
C LEU A 83 11.08 -6.03 -2.18
N ARG A 84 10.03 -6.79 -1.89
CA ARG A 84 9.48 -7.81 -2.76
C ARG A 84 7.99 -7.55 -2.95
N THR A 85 7.52 -7.85 -4.14
CA THR A 85 6.09 -7.79 -4.45
C THR A 85 5.67 -9.19 -4.89
N GLU A 86 4.60 -9.68 -4.28
CA GLU A 86 4.00 -10.96 -4.64
C GLU A 86 2.51 -10.76 -4.87
N ARG A 87 1.91 -11.57 -5.73
CA ARG A 87 0.48 -11.57 -5.99
C ARG A 87 -0.14 -12.85 -5.47
N ALA A 88 -1.33 -12.73 -4.92
CA ALA A 88 -2.11 -13.88 -4.50
C ALA A 88 -3.56 -13.72 -4.93
N LEU A 89 -4.15 -14.83 -5.36
CA LEU A 89 -5.56 -14.96 -5.70
C LEU A 89 -6.20 -15.96 -4.73
N VAL A 90 -7.22 -15.52 -4.02
CA VAL A 90 -8.02 -16.38 -3.13
C VAL A 90 -9.46 -16.37 -3.58
N SER A 91 -10.05 -17.56 -3.62
CA SER A 91 -11.47 -17.77 -3.88
C SER A 91 -12.17 -18.40 -2.68
N VAL A 92 -13.43 -18.08 -2.48
CA VAL A 92 -14.30 -18.67 -1.47
C VAL A 92 -15.64 -19.04 -2.07
N ASP A 93 -16.12 -20.25 -1.74
CA ASP A 93 -17.48 -20.68 -2.07
C ASP A 93 -18.49 -19.93 -1.19
N ILE A 94 -19.41 -19.22 -1.82
CA ILE A 94 -20.48 -18.45 -1.18
C ILE A 94 -21.87 -18.96 -1.54
N GLN A 95 -21.96 -20.10 -2.21
CA GLN A 95 -23.24 -20.67 -2.62
C GLN A 95 -24.12 -20.96 -1.40
N GLY A 96 -25.34 -20.44 -1.43
CA GLY A 96 -26.31 -20.62 -0.34
C GLY A 96 -26.02 -19.79 0.92
N LYS A 97 -25.02 -18.92 0.89
CA LYS A 97 -24.72 -17.97 1.97
C LYS A 97 -25.55 -16.68 1.83
N PRO A 98 -25.70 -15.90 2.92
CA PRO A 98 -26.27 -14.54 2.84
C PRO A 98 -25.40 -13.63 1.97
N MET A 99 -25.92 -12.45 1.65
CA MET A 99 -25.16 -11.42 0.92
C MET A 99 -23.82 -11.12 1.62
N ILE A 100 -22.78 -10.94 0.82
CA ILE A 100 -21.43 -10.63 1.31
C ILE A 100 -21.45 -9.29 2.04
N ASN A 101 -20.96 -9.29 3.25
CA ASN A 101 -20.82 -8.10 4.08
C ASN A 101 -19.35 -7.63 4.16
N LYS A 102 -19.10 -6.54 4.87
CA LYS A 102 -17.74 -5.97 5.02
C LYS A 102 -16.77 -6.90 5.74
N GLU A 103 -17.25 -7.70 6.68
CA GLU A 103 -16.43 -8.64 7.45
C GLU A 103 -15.99 -9.81 6.57
N ASP A 104 -16.89 -10.33 5.72
CA ASP A 104 -16.58 -11.37 4.74
C ASP A 104 -15.49 -10.90 3.76
N ILE A 105 -15.57 -9.66 3.29
CA ILE A 105 -14.55 -9.07 2.40
C ILE A 105 -13.21 -8.97 3.13
N LEU A 106 -13.20 -8.46 4.36
CA LEU A 106 -11.99 -8.35 5.15
C LEU A 106 -11.32 -9.71 5.36
N HIS A 107 -12.11 -10.75 5.67
CA HIS A 107 -11.61 -12.11 5.81
C HIS A 107 -11.01 -12.65 4.50
N LEU A 108 -11.64 -12.38 3.38
CA LEU A 108 -11.17 -12.79 2.06
C LEU A 108 -9.84 -12.08 1.73
N GLU A 109 -9.75 -10.77 1.95
CA GLU A 109 -8.52 -9.99 1.75
C GLU A 109 -7.38 -10.46 2.65
N LEU A 110 -7.64 -10.67 3.95
CA LEU A 110 -6.63 -11.16 4.89
C LEU A 110 -6.15 -12.58 4.52
N SER A 111 -7.02 -13.43 4.00
CA SER A 111 -6.65 -14.75 3.49
C SER A 111 -5.71 -14.63 2.30
N ALA A 112 -5.94 -13.69 1.40
CA ALA A 112 -5.04 -13.41 0.27
C ALA A 112 -3.68 -12.88 0.74
N VAL A 113 -3.65 -12.00 1.75
CA VAL A 113 -2.40 -11.54 2.37
C VAL A 113 -1.62 -12.71 2.99
N GLN A 114 -2.28 -13.59 3.70
CA GLN A 114 -1.64 -14.78 4.29
C GLN A 114 -1.06 -15.70 3.20
N GLN A 115 -1.79 -15.89 2.10
CA GLN A 115 -1.31 -16.68 0.97
C GLN A 115 -0.10 -16.03 0.31
N ALA A 116 -0.13 -14.71 0.09
CA ALA A 116 1.02 -13.98 -0.45
C ALA A 116 2.26 -14.09 0.46
N GLN A 117 2.08 -14.01 1.77
CA GLN A 117 3.17 -14.21 2.73
C GLN A 117 3.75 -15.63 2.67
N ALA A 118 2.89 -16.65 2.53
CA ALA A 118 3.35 -18.03 2.37
C ALA A 118 4.16 -18.23 1.09
N LEU A 119 3.71 -17.63 -0.03
CA LEU A 119 4.44 -17.66 -1.31
C LEU A 119 5.81 -16.97 -1.21
N VAL A 120 5.89 -15.85 -0.49
CA VAL A 120 7.17 -15.16 -0.25
C VAL A 120 8.09 -16.03 0.60
N ALA A 121 7.58 -16.65 1.66
CA ALA A 121 8.37 -17.52 2.52
C ALA A 121 8.94 -18.71 1.72
N GLU A 122 8.11 -19.40 0.95
CA GLU A 122 8.53 -20.53 0.11
C GLU A 122 9.59 -20.12 -0.93
N LYS A 123 9.37 -19.01 -1.62
CA LYS A 123 10.22 -18.51 -2.70
C LYS A 123 11.61 -18.08 -2.24
N TYR A 124 11.72 -17.58 -1.02
CA TYR A 124 12.95 -17.04 -0.45
C TYR A 124 13.48 -17.87 0.74
N GLU A 125 12.99 -19.08 0.94
CA GLU A 125 13.41 -20.00 2.01
C GLU A 125 14.93 -20.27 2.03
N SER A 126 15.58 -20.21 0.86
CA SER A 126 17.03 -20.42 0.72
C SER A 126 17.85 -19.16 1.11
N ASP A 127 17.23 -18.02 1.27
CA ASP A 127 17.88 -16.76 1.64
C ASP A 127 17.76 -16.55 3.16
N ASN A 128 18.45 -17.39 3.93
CA ASN A 128 18.42 -17.45 5.39
C ASN A 128 18.78 -16.13 6.13
N SER A 129 18.96 -15.04 5.41
CA SER A 129 19.41 -13.77 5.99
C SER A 129 18.30 -12.75 6.22
N PHE A 130 17.06 -12.99 5.73
CA PHE A 130 15.99 -11.99 5.81
C PHE A 130 14.64 -12.61 6.18
N ASP A 131 14.01 -12.04 7.21
CA ASP A 131 12.59 -12.22 7.47
C ASP A 131 11.80 -11.19 6.64
N TYR A 132 10.81 -11.64 5.88
CA TYR A 132 9.94 -10.76 5.12
C TYR A 132 8.64 -10.50 5.86
N TYR A 133 8.29 -9.22 5.97
CA TYR A 133 7.05 -8.75 6.58
C TYR A 133 6.19 -8.02 5.56
N CYS A 134 4.89 -8.25 5.57
CA CYS A 134 3.96 -7.48 4.76
C CYS A 134 3.91 -6.04 5.29
N VAL A 135 4.35 -5.09 4.48
CA VAL A 135 4.30 -3.65 4.80
C VAL A 135 3.09 -2.95 4.16
N GLY A 136 2.39 -3.63 3.28
CA GLY A 136 1.18 -3.16 2.64
C GLY A 136 0.72 -4.09 1.54
N TYR A 137 -0.55 -3.97 1.18
CA TYR A 137 -1.14 -4.67 0.05
C TYR A 137 -2.12 -3.76 -0.70
N SER A 138 -2.40 -4.11 -1.92
CA SER A 138 -3.42 -3.45 -2.74
C SER A 138 -4.32 -4.49 -3.37
N ILE A 139 -5.63 -4.22 -3.36
CA ILE A 139 -6.59 -5.01 -4.12
C ILE A 139 -6.40 -4.68 -5.60
N LEU A 140 -6.18 -5.70 -6.40
CA LEU A 140 -6.14 -5.58 -7.86
C LEU A 140 -7.53 -5.75 -8.44
N TYR A 141 -8.19 -6.87 -8.09
CA TYR A 141 -9.52 -7.21 -8.63
C TYR A 141 -10.35 -7.95 -7.60
N TYR A 142 -11.64 -7.65 -7.57
CA TYR A 142 -12.67 -8.54 -7.03
C TYR A 142 -13.38 -9.23 -8.19
N ARG A 143 -13.71 -10.51 -8.03
CA ARG A 143 -14.52 -11.25 -9.00
C ARG A 143 -15.67 -11.96 -8.29
N LEU A 144 -16.81 -11.97 -8.95
CA LEU A 144 -17.99 -12.75 -8.56
C LEU A 144 -18.29 -13.72 -9.71
N ASP A 145 -18.32 -15.00 -9.42
CA ASP A 145 -18.55 -16.06 -10.43
C ASP A 145 -17.62 -15.92 -11.66
N GLY A 146 -16.37 -15.51 -11.42
CA GLY A 146 -15.34 -15.30 -12.44
C GLY A 146 -15.40 -13.94 -13.16
N VAL A 147 -16.41 -13.11 -12.90
CA VAL A 147 -16.57 -11.79 -13.52
C VAL A 147 -16.03 -10.70 -12.59
N GLU A 148 -15.16 -9.83 -13.13
CA GLU A 148 -14.61 -8.70 -12.39
C GLU A 148 -15.70 -7.67 -12.04
N ILE A 149 -15.72 -7.25 -10.78
CA ILE A 149 -16.66 -6.27 -10.25
C ILE A 149 -15.96 -5.25 -9.34
N GLY A 150 -16.54 -4.06 -9.22
CA GLY A 150 -15.96 -2.98 -8.41
C GLY A 150 -16.09 -3.18 -6.90
N SER A 151 -17.06 -3.99 -6.44
CA SER A 151 -17.28 -4.27 -5.02
C SER A 151 -18.05 -5.58 -4.85
N LEU A 152 -17.68 -6.35 -3.82
CA LEU A 152 -18.39 -7.56 -3.39
C LEU A 152 -19.52 -7.27 -2.37
N ILE A 153 -19.62 -6.05 -1.84
CA ILE A 153 -20.63 -5.70 -0.82
C ILE A 153 -22.02 -5.91 -1.38
N ASP A 154 -22.88 -6.55 -0.58
CA ASP A 154 -24.28 -6.85 -0.90
C ASP A 154 -24.46 -7.72 -2.16
N GLN A 155 -23.39 -8.37 -2.61
CA GLN A 155 -23.43 -9.34 -3.70
C GLN A 155 -23.74 -10.74 -3.18
N ASN A 156 -24.27 -11.56 -4.09
CA ASN A 156 -24.50 -12.97 -3.85
C ASN A 156 -24.18 -13.74 -5.15
N GLY A 157 -23.70 -14.97 -5.04
CA GLY A 157 -23.28 -15.79 -6.18
C GLY A 157 -22.86 -17.17 -5.71
N LYS A 158 -22.04 -17.80 -6.50
CA LYS A 158 -21.46 -19.12 -6.17
C LYS A 158 -20.06 -18.99 -5.60
N GLU A 159 -19.24 -18.14 -6.20
CA GLU A 159 -17.85 -17.94 -5.84
C GLU A 159 -17.50 -16.47 -5.80
N ALA A 160 -16.84 -16.05 -4.75
CA ALA A 160 -16.21 -14.72 -4.67
C ALA A 160 -14.69 -14.89 -4.60
N SER A 161 -13.95 -14.03 -5.30
CA SER A 161 -12.50 -14.04 -5.25
C SER A 161 -11.90 -12.63 -5.17
N VAL A 162 -10.70 -12.54 -4.61
CA VAL A 162 -9.88 -11.34 -4.57
C VAL A 162 -8.47 -11.66 -5.07
N GLU A 163 -7.94 -10.77 -5.89
CA GLU A 163 -6.53 -10.74 -6.27
C GLU A 163 -5.88 -9.50 -5.67
N ILE A 164 -4.78 -9.71 -4.96
CA ILE A 164 -3.99 -8.65 -4.33
C ILE A 164 -2.58 -8.58 -4.89
#